data_880ffc9692a0469ed39ad33351db16a6
#
_entry.id   880ffc9692a0469ed39ad33351db16a6
#
_cell.length_a   1.000
_cell.length_b   1.000
_cell.length_c   1.000
_cell.angle_alpha   90.00
_cell.angle_beta   90.00
_cell.angle_gamma   90.00
#
_symmetry.space_group_name_H-M   'P 1'
#
loop_
_entity.id
_entity.type
_entity.pdbx_description
1 polymer ?
#
loop_
_entity_poly.entity_id
_entity_poly.type
_entity_poly.pdbx_seq_one_letter_code
_entity_poly.pdbx_strand_id
1 'polypeptide(L)'
;MKTSEELRNLLNRIDHKGYPAYKDTKGQYQFGTYVLSIDHVQGDPFASPSKVSVHIDGKQAGFDACLYDITFKRIALQDHLLRKIATNIREYSFKAKGSGKSGLISVTRPGQEILNRSACVIQPKNGDLVVRMEIGFPANGRTINARELEKILFDFLPVCIKKTMYQRSYRKEELEQVVDLAIDQNYIREELKKRGLVAFVANGAVLPRKSGVSMQPMKDAVSFVSPKSMEVTMELPHHGTIKGMGIKKGITLIVGGGYHGKSTLLKALESGEYNHIAGDGREYVITDDSAVKLRAEDGRSIQKADISMFIQNLPNGKNTTEFYTEDASGSTSQAANTVEAMEAGSTLFLIDEDSSATNFMIRDELMQRVVNREEEPIIPFIDRVSELYEREGISTILVAGSSGSYFHKADTVIQMKQYLPVEITDFAKKEAEQFPLVLEHIAEAKLPSFERIVKRDVAFQKENRIKMKALGKEAVSVNREEVDLRLVEQLTDHEQLEALVQILKYMKLHMFDGKRTLQEAVEELYTAMQKKEFAAFCTGGIPGNLALPRKQEIYAVLNRCRGLLKIE
;
A
#
# COMPACT_ATOMS: atom_id res chain seq x y z
N MET A 1 0.65 32.21 -21.39
CA MET A 1 0.82 30.82 -21.87
C MET A 1 1.34 30.93 -23.30
N LYS A 2 2.38 30.15 -23.63
CA LYS A 2 2.98 30.15 -24.98
C LYS A 2 2.21 29.20 -25.91
N THR A 3 2.40 29.36 -27.22
CA THR A 3 1.83 28.44 -28.20
C THR A 3 2.77 27.24 -28.48
N SER A 4 2.25 26.18 -29.05
CA SER A 4 3.06 25.04 -29.53
C SER A 4 4.06 25.48 -30.62
N GLU A 5 3.69 26.46 -31.44
CA GLU A 5 4.57 27.03 -32.47
C GLU A 5 5.76 27.78 -31.86
N GLU A 6 5.54 28.54 -30.79
CA GLU A 6 6.64 29.17 -30.04
C GLU A 6 7.61 28.15 -29.45
N LEU A 7 7.10 26.99 -28.98
CA LEU A 7 7.96 25.89 -28.52
C LEU A 7 8.80 25.34 -29.69
N ARG A 8 8.19 25.06 -30.84
CA ARG A 8 8.89 24.57 -32.01
C ARG A 8 9.99 25.54 -32.47
N ASN A 9 9.69 26.83 -32.55
CA ASN A 9 10.66 27.86 -32.87
C ASN A 9 11.81 27.93 -31.87
N LEU A 10 11.50 27.75 -30.58
CA LEU A 10 12.52 27.68 -29.54
C LEU A 10 13.41 26.43 -29.72
N LEU A 11 12.83 25.26 -29.96
CA LEU A 11 13.58 24.03 -30.22
C LEU A 11 14.53 24.19 -31.41
N ASN A 12 14.06 24.74 -32.52
CA ASN A 12 14.89 25.02 -33.69
C ASN A 12 16.04 25.97 -33.37
N ARG A 13 15.82 26.99 -32.54
CA ARG A 13 16.85 27.96 -32.15
C ARG A 13 17.93 27.36 -31.23
N ILE A 14 17.60 26.36 -30.43
CA ILE A 14 18.54 25.71 -29.50
C ILE A 14 19.14 24.42 -30.06
N ASP A 15 18.71 23.96 -31.24
CA ASP A 15 19.25 22.76 -31.88
C ASP A 15 20.78 22.87 -32.04
N HIS A 16 21.46 21.76 -31.89
CA HIS A 16 22.93 21.67 -31.88
C HIS A 16 23.66 22.47 -30.81
N LYS A 17 22.97 23.14 -29.88
CA LYS A 17 23.59 23.75 -28.69
C LYS A 17 23.91 22.72 -27.63
N GLY A 18 24.67 23.15 -26.61
CA GLY A 18 24.92 22.30 -25.42
C GLY A 18 23.63 21.99 -24.66
N TYR A 19 23.55 20.81 -24.09
CA TYR A 19 22.35 20.26 -23.42
C TYR A 19 21.66 21.20 -22.41
N PRO A 20 22.40 22.02 -21.61
CA PRO A 20 21.76 22.95 -20.67
C PRO A 20 20.79 23.96 -21.30
N ALA A 21 20.88 24.23 -22.62
CA ALA A 21 19.97 25.15 -23.30
C ALA A 21 18.53 24.60 -23.37
N TYR A 22 18.31 23.28 -23.15
CA TYR A 22 16.96 22.74 -22.95
C TYR A 22 16.20 23.38 -21.77
N LYS A 23 16.90 23.95 -20.79
CA LYS A 23 16.23 24.65 -19.66
C LYS A 23 15.32 25.80 -20.11
N ASP A 24 15.60 26.40 -21.27
CA ASP A 24 14.79 27.47 -21.85
C ASP A 24 13.39 26.98 -22.26
N THR A 25 13.23 25.66 -22.45
CA THR A 25 11.93 25.04 -22.80
C THR A 25 10.98 24.91 -21.61
N LYS A 26 11.43 25.12 -20.38
CA LYS A 26 10.57 25.05 -19.20
C LYS A 26 9.41 26.05 -19.33
N GLY A 27 8.18 25.59 -19.13
CA GLY A 27 6.98 26.42 -19.23
C GLY A 27 5.76 25.67 -19.73
N GLN A 28 4.69 26.42 -19.99
CA GLN A 28 3.40 25.90 -20.45
C GLN A 28 3.12 26.33 -21.90
N TYR A 29 2.63 25.38 -22.67
CA TYR A 29 2.40 25.52 -24.11
C TYR A 29 1.04 24.98 -24.51
N GLN A 30 0.27 25.79 -25.27
CA GLN A 30 -1.03 25.37 -25.80
C GLN A 30 -0.86 24.44 -27.00
N PHE A 31 -1.38 23.22 -26.91
CA PHE A 31 -1.43 22.20 -27.97
C PHE A 31 -2.89 21.89 -28.34
N GLY A 32 -3.52 22.75 -29.10
CA GLY A 32 -4.94 22.57 -29.48
C GLY A 32 -5.85 22.42 -28.26
N THR A 33 -6.29 21.18 -27.93
CA THR A 33 -7.24 20.87 -26.86
C THR A 33 -6.61 20.61 -25.50
N TYR A 34 -5.27 20.69 -25.37
CA TYR A 34 -4.58 20.49 -24.10
C TYR A 34 -3.41 21.45 -23.92
N VAL A 35 -2.97 21.60 -22.70
CA VAL A 35 -1.77 22.34 -22.34
C VAL A 35 -0.67 21.33 -22.00
N LEU A 36 0.48 21.43 -22.68
CA LEU A 36 1.69 20.72 -22.34
C LEU A 36 2.50 21.60 -21.38
N SER A 37 2.85 21.09 -20.20
CA SER A 37 3.73 21.75 -19.25
C SER A 37 5.06 20.99 -19.15
N ILE A 38 6.16 21.68 -19.40
CA ILE A 38 7.51 21.18 -19.13
C ILE A 38 7.89 21.68 -17.74
N ASP A 39 7.70 20.82 -16.73
CA ASP A 39 7.77 21.17 -15.30
C ASP A 39 9.22 21.19 -14.80
N HIS A 40 10.01 20.22 -15.28
CA HIS A 40 11.45 20.12 -14.97
C HIS A 40 12.21 19.60 -16.17
N VAL A 41 13.34 20.21 -16.47
CA VAL A 41 14.25 19.78 -17.55
C VAL A 41 15.47 19.10 -16.92
N GLN A 42 15.79 17.89 -17.36
CA GLN A 42 16.98 17.17 -16.94
C GLN A 42 18.27 17.93 -17.28
N GLY A 43 19.29 17.81 -16.43
CA GLY A 43 20.53 18.56 -16.61
C GLY A 43 21.51 17.96 -17.61
N ASP A 44 21.33 16.66 -17.93
CA ASP A 44 22.25 15.88 -18.75
C ASP A 44 21.47 14.67 -19.34
N PRO A 45 21.78 14.14 -20.53
CA PRO A 45 21.07 13.00 -21.13
C PRO A 45 21.07 11.72 -20.29
N PHE A 46 22.02 11.58 -19.37
CA PHE A 46 22.15 10.42 -18.48
C PHE A 46 21.47 10.63 -17.11
N ALA A 47 21.08 11.85 -16.78
CA ALA A 47 20.37 12.18 -15.55
C ALA A 47 18.93 11.63 -15.52
N SER A 48 18.21 11.84 -14.42
CA SER A 48 16.78 11.54 -14.35
C SER A 48 16.02 12.33 -15.41
N PRO A 49 15.03 11.71 -16.11
CA PRO A 49 14.33 12.34 -17.23
C PRO A 49 13.61 13.64 -16.85
N SER A 50 13.32 14.44 -17.85
CA SER A 50 12.52 15.66 -17.71
C SER A 50 11.11 15.32 -17.27
N LYS A 51 10.52 16.11 -16.38
CA LYS A 51 9.13 15.96 -15.92
C LYS A 51 8.22 16.83 -16.77
N VAL A 52 7.22 16.18 -17.32
CA VAL A 52 6.25 16.81 -18.23
C VAL A 52 4.85 16.45 -17.78
N SER A 53 3.92 17.40 -17.84
CA SER A 53 2.52 17.15 -17.58
C SER A 53 1.63 17.66 -18.71
N VAL A 54 0.53 16.95 -18.91
CA VAL A 54 -0.53 17.27 -19.86
C VAL A 54 -1.77 17.64 -19.08
N HIS A 55 -2.31 18.81 -19.35
CA HIS A 55 -3.50 19.35 -18.69
C HIS A 55 -4.61 19.50 -19.72
N ILE A 56 -5.76 18.89 -19.46
CA ILE A 56 -6.94 18.91 -20.33
C ILE A 56 -8.11 19.49 -19.53
N ASP A 57 -8.72 20.53 -20.04
CA ASP A 57 -9.95 21.09 -19.48
C ASP A 57 -11.05 20.02 -19.45
N GLY A 58 -11.83 19.95 -18.37
CA GLY A 58 -12.83 18.90 -18.17
C GLY A 58 -13.90 18.87 -19.28
N LYS A 59 -14.29 20.03 -19.80
CA LYS A 59 -15.23 20.10 -20.94
C LYS A 59 -14.62 19.51 -22.22
N GLN A 60 -13.29 19.65 -22.40
CA GLN A 60 -12.58 19.07 -23.53
C GLN A 60 -12.34 17.56 -23.34
N ALA A 61 -11.98 17.12 -22.13
CA ALA A 61 -11.85 15.71 -21.78
C ALA A 61 -13.17 14.97 -21.96
N GLY A 62 -14.27 15.61 -21.56
CA GLY A 62 -15.65 15.21 -21.83
C GLY A 62 -16.14 14.03 -21.01
N PHE A 63 -15.46 13.63 -19.92
CA PHE A 63 -15.93 12.55 -19.05
C PHE A 63 -17.18 12.97 -18.29
N ASP A 64 -18.20 12.10 -18.32
CA ASP A 64 -19.44 12.31 -17.60
C ASP A 64 -19.19 12.38 -16.08
N ALA A 65 -19.80 13.35 -15.41
CA ALA A 65 -19.57 13.60 -13.99
C ALA A 65 -19.91 12.36 -13.11
N CYS A 66 -20.89 11.55 -13.50
CA CYS A 66 -21.27 10.33 -12.79
C CYS A 66 -20.15 9.26 -12.73
N LEU A 67 -19.12 9.38 -13.60
CA LEU A 67 -17.97 8.45 -13.59
C LEU A 67 -16.92 8.83 -12.54
N TYR A 68 -16.96 10.07 -11.99
CA TYR A 68 -15.96 10.56 -11.04
C TYR A 68 -16.51 11.39 -9.87
N ASP A 69 -17.83 11.40 -9.67
CA ASP A 69 -18.53 12.14 -8.61
C ASP A 69 -18.18 11.67 -7.19
N ILE A 70 -17.79 10.39 -7.04
CA ILE A 70 -17.39 9.78 -5.78
C ILE A 70 -15.93 9.35 -5.86
N THR A 71 -15.19 9.46 -4.76
CA THR A 71 -13.74 9.23 -4.71
C THR A 71 -13.32 7.88 -5.27
N PHE A 72 -13.96 6.77 -4.88
CA PHE A 72 -13.56 5.44 -5.36
C PHE A 72 -13.84 5.24 -6.86
N LYS A 73 -14.93 5.82 -7.41
CA LYS A 73 -15.20 5.83 -8.85
C LYS A 73 -14.12 6.59 -9.60
N ARG A 74 -13.79 7.80 -9.11
CA ARG A 74 -12.75 8.66 -9.69
C ARG A 74 -11.41 7.94 -9.72
N ILE A 75 -11.01 7.28 -8.62
CA ILE A 75 -9.75 6.53 -8.55
C ILE A 75 -9.74 5.38 -9.57
N ALA A 76 -10.83 4.63 -9.70
CA ALA A 76 -10.95 3.55 -10.68
C ALA A 76 -10.83 4.07 -12.13
N LEU A 77 -11.51 5.18 -12.45
CA LEU A 77 -11.39 5.81 -13.76
C LEU A 77 -9.97 6.31 -14.03
N GLN A 78 -9.35 7.00 -13.07
CA GLN A 78 -7.96 7.48 -13.16
C GLN A 78 -6.97 6.33 -13.41
N ASP A 79 -7.12 5.24 -12.68
CA ASP A 79 -6.29 4.04 -12.85
C ASP A 79 -6.47 3.42 -14.25
N HIS A 80 -7.71 3.32 -14.73
CA HIS A 80 -8.00 2.82 -16.08
C HIS A 80 -7.33 3.68 -17.16
N LEU A 81 -7.51 5.01 -17.10
CA LEU A 81 -6.89 5.93 -18.04
C LEU A 81 -5.37 5.86 -18.00
N LEU A 82 -4.80 5.73 -16.79
CA LEU A 82 -3.37 5.57 -16.60
C LEU A 82 -2.83 4.29 -17.26
N ARG A 83 -3.53 3.17 -17.12
CA ARG A 83 -3.17 1.90 -17.79
C ARG A 83 -3.23 2.02 -19.31
N LYS A 84 -4.24 2.71 -19.83
CA LYS A 84 -4.40 2.93 -21.28
C LYS A 84 -3.28 3.78 -21.85
N ILE A 85 -2.94 4.90 -21.21
CA ILE A 85 -1.84 5.75 -21.69
C ILE A 85 -0.48 5.05 -21.52
N ALA A 86 -0.26 4.32 -20.43
CA ALA A 86 0.97 3.57 -20.23
C ALA A 86 1.21 2.54 -21.34
N THR A 87 0.15 1.85 -21.77
CA THR A 87 0.20 0.89 -22.88
C THR A 87 0.52 1.59 -24.20
N ASN A 88 -0.16 2.70 -24.51
CA ASN A 88 0.06 3.46 -25.75
C ASN A 88 1.46 4.11 -25.80
N ILE A 89 1.93 4.71 -24.73
CA ILE A 89 3.27 5.32 -24.64
C ILE A 89 4.37 4.30 -24.89
N ARG A 90 4.19 3.07 -24.42
CA ARG A 90 5.18 1.99 -24.61
C ARG A 90 5.53 1.75 -26.08
N GLU A 91 4.57 1.95 -26.98
CA GLU A 91 4.79 1.78 -28.42
C GLU A 91 5.77 2.81 -29.00
N TYR A 92 5.88 4.00 -28.38
CA TYR A 92 6.70 5.11 -28.85
C TYR A 92 7.98 5.33 -28.06
N SER A 93 8.08 4.76 -26.86
CA SER A 93 9.27 4.92 -26.01
C SER A 93 10.52 4.40 -26.72
N PHE A 94 11.58 5.22 -26.73
CA PHE A 94 12.85 4.98 -27.44
C PHE A 94 12.75 4.91 -28.97
N LYS A 95 11.66 5.29 -29.62
CA LYS A 95 11.63 5.48 -31.07
C LYS A 95 12.43 6.71 -31.49
N ALA A 96 12.38 7.80 -30.74
CA ALA A 96 13.30 8.92 -30.89
C ALA A 96 14.70 8.51 -30.42
N LYS A 97 15.72 8.89 -31.18
CA LYS A 97 17.08 8.41 -30.98
C LYS A 97 17.96 9.45 -30.26
N GLY A 98 19.00 8.95 -29.61
CA GLY A 98 20.00 9.78 -28.92
C GLY A 98 20.77 9.03 -27.84
N SER A 99 21.60 9.76 -27.11
CA SER A 99 22.47 9.23 -26.06
C SER A 99 21.73 9.12 -24.72
N GLY A 100 22.15 8.21 -23.87
CA GLY A 100 21.64 8.04 -22.51
C GLY A 100 20.16 7.67 -22.49
N LYS A 101 19.35 8.48 -21.80
CA LYS A 101 17.88 8.30 -21.70
C LYS A 101 17.10 9.00 -22.80
N SER A 102 17.77 9.47 -23.86
CA SER A 102 17.13 10.09 -25.02
C SER A 102 16.02 9.23 -25.59
N GLY A 103 14.88 9.82 -25.87
CA GLY A 103 13.74 9.13 -26.45
C GLY A 103 12.89 8.32 -25.47
N LEU A 104 13.27 8.22 -24.19
CA LEU A 104 12.40 7.66 -23.17
C LEU A 104 11.11 8.46 -23.08
N ILE A 105 9.98 7.79 -23.13
CA ILE A 105 8.69 8.30 -22.70
C ILE A 105 8.15 7.30 -21.71
N SER A 106 7.91 7.73 -20.47
CA SER A 106 7.42 6.85 -19.41
C SER A 106 6.35 7.52 -18.57
N VAL A 107 5.43 6.70 -18.11
CA VAL A 107 4.41 7.02 -17.12
C VAL A 107 4.31 5.82 -16.19
N THR A 108 3.76 6.00 -15.03
CA THR A 108 3.45 4.92 -14.09
C THR A 108 2.79 3.73 -14.78
N ARG A 109 3.22 2.53 -14.43
CA ARG A 109 2.61 1.27 -14.85
C ARG A 109 2.03 0.56 -13.63
N PRO A 110 0.71 0.71 -13.37
CA PRO A 110 0.08 0.09 -12.22
C PRO A 110 0.17 -1.44 -12.21
N GLY A 111 0.30 -2.03 -11.02
CA GLY A 111 0.15 -3.48 -10.77
C GLY A 111 -1.29 -3.95 -10.94
N GLN A 112 -1.71 -4.96 -10.17
CA GLN A 112 -3.09 -5.46 -10.21
C GLN A 112 -4.02 -4.65 -9.30
N GLU A 113 -3.46 -4.01 -8.28
CA GLU A 113 -4.16 -3.17 -7.32
C GLU A 113 -4.48 -1.80 -7.91
N ILE A 114 -5.66 -1.29 -7.57
CA ILE A 114 -6.12 0.06 -7.91
C ILE A 114 -5.74 1.00 -6.77
N LEU A 115 -4.75 1.87 -7.02
CA LEU A 115 -4.28 2.85 -6.04
C LEU A 115 -4.61 4.28 -6.51
N ASN A 116 -4.83 5.19 -5.56
CA ASN A 116 -4.89 6.61 -5.87
C ASN A 116 -3.49 7.13 -6.22
N ARG A 117 -3.28 7.50 -7.50
CA ARG A 117 -1.98 7.86 -8.04
C ARG A 117 -1.94 9.30 -8.56
N SER A 118 -0.82 9.96 -8.33
CA SER A 118 -0.59 11.32 -8.83
C SER A 118 -0.30 11.39 -10.33
N ALA A 119 0.01 10.26 -10.97
CA ALA A 119 0.33 10.21 -12.40
C ALA A 119 -0.85 10.60 -13.30
N CYS A 120 -2.08 10.25 -12.90
CA CYS A 120 -3.30 10.61 -13.63
C CYS A 120 -4.35 11.07 -12.61
N VAL A 121 -4.78 12.32 -12.69
CA VAL A 121 -5.70 12.92 -11.72
C VAL A 121 -6.84 13.63 -12.45
N ILE A 122 -8.06 13.33 -12.05
CA ILE A 122 -9.28 14.05 -12.46
C ILE A 122 -9.72 14.94 -11.29
N GLN A 123 -9.88 16.22 -11.53
CA GLN A 123 -10.39 17.15 -10.53
C GLN A 123 -11.88 16.91 -10.29
N PRO A 124 -12.32 16.62 -9.05
CA PRO A 124 -13.71 16.25 -8.79
C PRO A 124 -14.71 17.37 -9.08
N LYS A 125 -14.27 18.63 -9.05
CA LYS A 125 -15.13 19.80 -9.19
C LYS A 125 -15.54 20.08 -10.63
N ASN A 126 -14.64 19.89 -11.58
CA ASN A 126 -14.84 20.34 -12.97
C ASN A 126 -14.38 19.32 -14.03
N GLY A 127 -13.83 18.18 -13.62
CA GLY A 127 -13.37 17.12 -14.51
C GLY A 127 -12.03 17.40 -15.20
N ASP A 128 -11.30 18.47 -14.82
CA ASP A 128 -9.99 18.75 -15.37
C ASP A 128 -9.06 17.55 -15.15
N LEU A 129 -8.41 17.13 -16.23
CA LEU A 129 -7.55 15.96 -16.24
C LEU A 129 -6.08 16.37 -16.33
N VAL A 130 -5.26 15.82 -15.46
CA VAL A 130 -3.81 16.01 -15.46
C VAL A 130 -3.12 14.65 -15.55
N VAL A 131 -2.24 14.50 -16.55
CA VAL A 131 -1.37 13.32 -16.67
C VAL A 131 0.07 13.74 -16.57
N ARG A 132 0.83 13.12 -15.67
CA ARG A 132 2.25 13.41 -15.44
C ARG A 132 3.10 12.26 -15.94
N MET A 133 4.18 12.60 -16.64
CA MET A 133 5.07 11.63 -17.27
C MET A 133 6.52 12.10 -17.27
N GLU A 134 7.41 11.21 -17.60
CA GLU A 134 8.82 11.51 -17.76
C GLU A 134 9.24 11.36 -19.23
N ILE A 135 9.99 12.31 -19.72
CA ILE A 135 10.52 12.33 -21.10
C ILE A 135 12.02 12.56 -21.06
N GLY A 136 12.76 11.63 -21.64
CA GLY A 136 14.19 11.77 -21.85
C GLY A 136 14.46 12.66 -23.08
N PHE A 137 14.89 13.88 -22.84
CA PHE A 137 15.16 14.86 -23.92
C PHE A 137 16.35 14.43 -24.76
N PRO A 138 16.18 14.32 -26.10
CA PRO A 138 17.18 13.75 -26.97
C PRO A 138 18.45 14.60 -27.16
N ALA A 139 19.59 13.90 -27.20
CA ALA A 139 20.88 14.50 -27.50
C ALA A 139 21.79 13.54 -28.25
N ASN A 140 22.73 14.08 -29.00
CA ASN A 140 23.90 13.38 -29.56
C ASN A 140 25.10 13.69 -28.66
N GLY A 141 25.56 12.73 -27.86
CA GLY A 141 26.46 13.02 -26.75
C GLY A 141 25.80 13.98 -25.76
N ARG A 142 26.29 15.21 -25.65
CA ARG A 142 25.70 16.31 -24.85
C ARG A 142 25.23 17.48 -25.72
N THR A 143 25.05 17.25 -27.01
CA THR A 143 24.55 18.24 -27.98
C THR A 143 23.08 17.98 -28.21
N ILE A 144 22.25 19.02 -28.11
CA ILE A 144 20.80 18.95 -28.34
C ILE A 144 20.47 18.37 -29.70
N ASN A 145 19.50 17.45 -29.74
CA ASN A 145 18.87 16.96 -30.94
C ASN A 145 17.37 17.33 -30.90
N ALA A 146 17.09 18.57 -31.31
CA ALA A 146 15.74 19.12 -31.21
C ALA A 146 14.74 18.39 -32.11
N ARG A 147 15.16 17.90 -33.29
CA ARG A 147 14.29 17.15 -34.22
C ARG A 147 13.71 15.89 -33.60
N GLU A 148 14.51 15.18 -32.80
CA GLU A 148 14.03 13.97 -32.12
C GLU A 148 13.09 14.34 -30.96
N LEU A 149 13.29 15.47 -30.27
CA LEU A 149 12.34 15.95 -29.27
C LEU A 149 11.02 16.41 -29.91
N GLU A 150 11.09 17.06 -31.08
CA GLU A 150 9.88 17.41 -31.82
C GLU A 150 9.04 16.19 -32.17
N LYS A 151 9.64 15.08 -32.63
CA LYS A 151 8.90 13.83 -32.84
C LYS A 151 8.14 13.37 -31.60
N ILE A 152 8.78 13.49 -30.44
CA ILE A 152 8.13 13.10 -29.16
C ILE A 152 6.94 14.01 -28.88
N LEU A 153 7.17 15.33 -28.85
CA LEU A 153 6.19 16.29 -28.37
C LEU A 153 5.08 16.60 -29.38
N PHE A 154 5.36 16.54 -30.67
CA PHE A 154 4.40 16.94 -31.71
C PHE A 154 3.81 15.78 -32.51
N ASP A 155 4.45 14.60 -32.53
CA ASP A 155 3.93 13.45 -33.27
C ASP A 155 3.45 12.33 -32.31
N PHE A 156 4.32 11.85 -31.40
CA PHE A 156 4.02 10.66 -30.61
C PHE A 156 3.04 10.96 -29.45
N LEU A 157 3.33 11.99 -28.66
CA LEU A 157 2.54 12.33 -27.50
C LEU A 157 1.10 12.76 -27.87
N PRO A 158 0.85 13.60 -28.90
CA PRO A 158 -0.50 13.94 -29.31
C PRO A 158 -1.34 12.73 -29.71
N VAL A 159 -0.74 11.73 -30.36
CA VAL A 159 -1.43 10.48 -30.74
C VAL A 159 -1.83 9.69 -29.50
N CYS A 160 -0.92 9.55 -28.51
CA CYS A 160 -1.22 8.86 -27.26
C CYS A 160 -2.35 9.56 -26.49
N ILE A 161 -2.27 10.89 -26.35
CA ILE A 161 -3.28 11.70 -25.65
C ILE A 161 -4.64 11.57 -26.35
N LYS A 162 -4.67 11.73 -27.67
CA LYS A 162 -5.91 11.62 -28.45
C LYS A 162 -6.58 10.26 -28.30
N LYS A 163 -5.80 9.19 -28.21
CA LYS A 163 -6.32 7.82 -28.08
C LYS A 163 -6.82 7.48 -26.67
N THR A 164 -6.37 8.21 -25.63
CA THR A 164 -6.53 7.72 -24.25
C THR A 164 -7.09 8.72 -23.25
N MET A 165 -7.07 10.03 -23.53
CA MET A 165 -7.40 11.05 -22.54
C MET A 165 -8.72 11.78 -22.79
N TYR A 166 -9.56 11.27 -23.68
CA TYR A 166 -10.86 11.84 -23.97
C TYR A 166 -11.94 10.77 -23.91
N GLN A 167 -13.13 11.07 -23.35
CA GLN A 167 -14.23 10.11 -23.26
C GLN A 167 -14.59 9.54 -24.63
N ARG A 168 -14.60 10.37 -25.68
CA ARG A 168 -14.89 9.96 -27.07
C ARG A 168 -13.97 8.87 -27.63
N SER A 169 -12.87 8.55 -26.96
CA SER A 169 -11.93 7.49 -27.36
C SER A 169 -12.30 6.13 -26.81
N TYR A 170 -13.34 6.08 -25.99
CA TYR A 170 -13.83 4.88 -25.31
C TYR A 170 -15.27 4.58 -25.73
N ARG A 171 -15.64 3.31 -25.67
CA ARG A 171 -17.04 2.94 -25.65
C ARG A 171 -17.60 3.26 -24.26
N LYS A 172 -18.84 3.70 -24.21
CA LYS A 172 -19.49 4.07 -22.95
C LYS A 172 -19.49 2.91 -21.95
N GLU A 173 -19.82 1.73 -22.44
CA GLU A 173 -19.88 0.49 -21.64
C GLU A 173 -18.53 0.12 -21.01
N GLU A 174 -17.41 0.42 -21.68
CA GLU A 174 -16.07 0.18 -21.14
C GLU A 174 -15.81 1.01 -19.89
N LEU A 175 -16.16 2.27 -19.90
CA LEU A 175 -15.99 3.18 -18.76
C LEU A 175 -16.98 2.87 -17.62
N GLU A 176 -18.21 2.53 -17.97
CA GLU A 176 -19.23 2.11 -17.01
C GLU A 176 -18.77 0.84 -16.27
N GLN A 177 -18.30 -0.19 -16.96
CA GLN A 177 -17.79 -1.42 -16.35
C GLN A 177 -16.66 -1.18 -15.33
N VAL A 178 -15.78 -0.23 -15.59
CA VAL A 178 -14.70 0.13 -14.65
C VAL A 178 -15.26 0.73 -13.35
N VAL A 179 -16.24 1.60 -13.48
CA VAL A 179 -16.87 2.26 -12.34
C VAL A 179 -17.82 1.31 -11.60
N ASP A 180 -18.56 0.49 -12.33
CA ASP A 180 -19.47 -0.51 -11.79
C ASP A 180 -18.73 -1.52 -10.91
N LEU A 181 -17.56 -2.00 -11.36
CA LEU A 181 -16.70 -2.87 -10.53
C LEU A 181 -16.28 -2.17 -9.23
N ALA A 182 -15.90 -0.90 -9.30
CA ALA A 182 -15.51 -0.16 -8.11
C ALA A 182 -16.69 0.06 -7.14
N ILE A 183 -17.90 0.26 -7.67
CA ILE A 183 -19.14 0.34 -6.87
C ILE A 183 -19.40 -0.99 -6.16
N ASP A 184 -19.31 -2.10 -6.88
CA ASP A 184 -19.53 -3.44 -6.33
C ASP A 184 -18.50 -3.78 -5.25
N GLN A 185 -17.22 -3.46 -5.46
CA GLN A 185 -16.16 -3.65 -4.48
C GLN A 185 -16.37 -2.80 -3.22
N ASN A 186 -16.77 -1.53 -3.37
CA ASN A 186 -17.10 -0.68 -2.24
C ASN A 186 -18.33 -1.18 -1.49
N TYR A 187 -19.35 -1.64 -2.21
CA TYR A 187 -20.55 -2.25 -1.62
C TYR A 187 -20.20 -3.45 -0.73
N ILE A 188 -19.32 -4.34 -1.20
CA ILE A 188 -18.86 -5.49 -0.39
C ILE A 188 -18.17 -4.98 0.89
N ARG A 189 -17.28 -3.96 0.82
CA ARG A 189 -16.63 -3.39 2.02
C ARG A 189 -17.63 -2.87 3.05
N GLU A 190 -18.70 -2.23 2.61
CA GLU A 190 -19.77 -1.77 3.50
C GLU A 190 -20.56 -2.94 4.08
N GLU A 191 -20.86 -3.95 3.28
CA GLU A 191 -21.55 -5.16 3.73
C GLU A 191 -20.73 -5.99 4.73
N LEU A 192 -19.38 -6.02 4.61
CA LEU A 192 -18.53 -6.61 5.65
C LEU A 192 -18.82 -6.00 7.01
N LYS A 193 -18.83 -4.67 7.10
CA LYS A 193 -19.10 -3.93 8.36
C LYS A 193 -20.48 -4.22 8.91
N LYS A 194 -21.52 -4.19 8.06
CA LYS A 194 -22.92 -4.45 8.45
C LYS A 194 -23.18 -5.88 8.92
N ARG A 195 -22.49 -6.86 8.32
CA ARG A 195 -22.69 -8.28 8.61
C ARG A 195 -21.70 -8.83 9.66
N GLY A 196 -20.85 -7.98 10.25
CA GLY A 196 -19.84 -8.42 11.20
C GLY A 196 -18.80 -9.36 10.58
N LEU A 197 -18.44 -9.11 9.31
CA LEU A 197 -17.40 -9.83 8.59
C LEU A 197 -16.11 -9.01 8.56
N VAL A 198 -14.98 -9.70 8.48
CA VAL A 198 -13.65 -9.09 8.30
C VAL A 198 -13.09 -9.33 6.90
N ALA A 199 -13.60 -10.33 6.19
CA ALA A 199 -13.20 -10.61 4.81
C ALA A 199 -14.32 -11.35 4.05
N PHE A 200 -14.28 -11.23 2.72
CA PHE A 200 -15.10 -11.98 1.78
C PHE A 200 -14.22 -12.49 0.63
N VAL A 201 -14.39 -13.76 0.27
CA VAL A 201 -13.71 -14.40 -0.86
C VAL A 201 -14.75 -15.00 -1.78
N ALA A 202 -14.93 -14.45 -2.97
CA ALA A 202 -15.94 -14.89 -3.91
C ALA A 202 -15.67 -16.29 -4.45
N ASN A 203 -16.71 -17.06 -4.69
CA ASN A 203 -16.64 -18.30 -5.46
C ASN A 203 -16.15 -17.98 -6.89
N GLY A 204 -15.27 -18.81 -7.42
CA GLY A 204 -14.64 -18.58 -8.72
C GLY A 204 -13.38 -17.73 -8.68
N ALA A 205 -13.01 -17.15 -7.53
CA ALA A 205 -11.77 -16.38 -7.42
C ALA A 205 -10.53 -17.21 -7.72
N VAL A 206 -9.53 -16.58 -8.36
CA VAL A 206 -8.21 -17.17 -8.66
C VAL A 206 -7.19 -16.61 -7.67
N LEU A 207 -6.94 -17.34 -6.60
CA LEU A 207 -6.10 -16.85 -5.52
C LEU A 207 -4.59 -16.91 -5.83
N PRO A 208 -4.04 -17.99 -6.46
CA PRO A 208 -2.61 -18.09 -6.70
C PRO A 208 -2.16 -17.16 -7.84
N ARG A 209 -0.90 -16.72 -7.72
CA ARG A 209 -0.20 -15.93 -8.73
C ARG A 209 0.66 -16.83 -9.60
N LYS A 210 0.96 -16.37 -10.82
CA LYS A 210 1.74 -17.12 -11.82
C LYS A 210 3.11 -17.57 -11.30
N SER A 211 3.75 -16.77 -10.45
CA SER A 211 5.03 -17.09 -9.78
C SER A 211 5.22 -16.19 -8.56
N GLY A 212 6.22 -16.47 -7.74
CA GLY A 212 6.57 -15.67 -6.56
C GLY A 212 6.98 -14.21 -6.85
N VAL A 213 7.31 -13.91 -8.12
CA VAL A 213 7.71 -12.56 -8.56
C VAL A 213 6.69 -11.92 -9.51
N SER A 214 5.58 -12.59 -9.79
CA SER A 214 4.54 -12.10 -10.71
C SER A 214 3.23 -11.88 -9.98
N MET A 215 2.63 -10.72 -10.15
CA MET A 215 1.30 -10.40 -9.62
C MET A 215 0.17 -10.86 -10.55
N GLN A 216 0.48 -11.41 -11.73
CA GLN A 216 -0.52 -11.93 -12.66
C GLN A 216 -1.18 -13.21 -12.10
N PRO A 217 -2.49 -13.43 -12.33
CA PRO A 217 -3.17 -14.65 -11.91
C PRO A 217 -2.54 -15.89 -12.55
N MET A 218 -2.54 -17.00 -11.82
CA MET A 218 -2.11 -18.30 -12.34
C MET A 218 -3.16 -18.81 -13.35
N LYS A 219 -2.70 -19.25 -14.51
CA LYS A 219 -3.54 -19.98 -15.44
C LYS A 219 -3.79 -21.39 -14.92
N ASP A 220 -4.93 -21.95 -15.21
CA ASP A 220 -5.33 -23.33 -14.81
C ASP A 220 -5.30 -23.59 -13.28
N ALA A 221 -5.50 -22.52 -12.49
CA ALA A 221 -5.62 -22.64 -11.04
C ALA A 221 -6.96 -23.25 -10.62
N VAL A 222 -6.97 -23.94 -9.48
CA VAL A 222 -8.20 -24.34 -8.83
C VAL A 222 -8.96 -23.10 -8.40
N SER A 223 -10.16 -22.89 -8.93
CA SER A 223 -11.05 -21.80 -8.55
C SER A 223 -11.51 -21.96 -7.11
N PHE A 224 -11.55 -20.87 -6.39
CA PHE A 224 -12.00 -20.89 -4.99
C PHE A 224 -13.48 -21.25 -4.89
N VAL A 225 -13.84 -22.09 -3.91
CA VAL A 225 -15.22 -22.45 -3.58
C VAL A 225 -15.38 -22.40 -2.07
N SER A 226 -16.37 -21.62 -1.62
CA SER A 226 -16.70 -21.47 -0.20
C SER A 226 -17.24 -22.77 0.42
N PRO A 227 -16.86 -23.08 1.68
CA PRO A 227 -17.62 -24.04 2.47
C PRO A 227 -19.09 -23.58 2.61
N LYS A 228 -20.05 -24.49 2.53
CA LYS A 228 -21.47 -24.14 2.61
C LYS A 228 -21.85 -23.44 3.93
N SER A 229 -21.23 -23.83 5.03
CA SER A 229 -21.44 -23.22 6.36
C SER A 229 -20.96 -21.78 6.48
N MET A 230 -20.04 -21.37 5.61
CA MET A 230 -19.48 -20.02 5.56
C MET A 230 -19.96 -19.23 4.33
N GLU A 231 -20.82 -19.83 3.49
CA GLU A 231 -21.27 -19.18 2.26
C GLU A 231 -22.20 -18.00 2.58
N VAL A 232 -21.82 -16.85 2.08
CA VAL A 232 -22.58 -15.61 2.15
C VAL A 232 -23.01 -15.22 0.74
N THR A 233 -24.28 -14.84 0.59
CA THR A 233 -24.83 -14.31 -0.66
C THR A 233 -24.98 -12.79 -0.51
N MET A 234 -24.53 -12.05 -1.51
CA MET A 234 -24.71 -10.60 -1.63
C MET A 234 -25.31 -10.25 -2.99
N GLU A 235 -26.22 -9.29 -3.00
CA GLU A 235 -26.77 -8.70 -4.23
C GLU A 235 -25.96 -7.43 -4.54
N LEU A 236 -25.04 -7.53 -5.49
CA LEU A 236 -24.23 -6.40 -5.89
C LEU A 236 -25.00 -5.44 -6.79
N PRO A 237 -24.73 -4.14 -6.74
CA PRO A 237 -25.45 -3.15 -7.54
C PRO A 237 -25.39 -3.40 -9.06
N HIS A 238 -24.28 -3.92 -9.57
CA HIS A 238 -24.07 -4.10 -11.01
C HIS A 238 -23.80 -5.55 -11.43
N HIS A 239 -23.05 -6.32 -10.66
CA HIS A 239 -22.74 -7.72 -10.99
C HIS A 239 -23.91 -8.69 -10.72
N GLY A 240 -24.90 -8.25 -9.93
CA GLY A 240 -26.00 -9.10 -9.47
C GLY A 240 -25.59 -9.99 -8.30
N THR A 241 -26.19 -11.19 -8.21
CA THR A 241 -25.95 -12.10 -7.08
C THR A 241 -24.54 -12.67 -7.11
N ILE A 242 -23.78 -12.48 -6.02
CA ILE A 242 -22.48 -13.09 -5.79
C ILE A 242 -22.51 -13.97 -4.54
N LYS A 243 -21.83 -15.11 -4.58
CA LYS A 243 -21.66 -16.01 -3.45
C LYS A 243 -20.19 -16.19 -3.13
N GLY A 244 -19.86 -16.34 -1.86
CA GLY A 244 -18.49 -16.54 -1.43
C GLY A 244 -18.37 -16.82 0.05
N MET A 245 -17.18 -17.08 0.51
CA MET A 245 -16.85 -17.30 1.92
C MET A 245 -16.78 -15.96 2.67
N GLY A 246 -17.65 -15.79 3.65
CA GLY A 246 -17.56 -14.69 4.62
C GLY A 246 -16.80 -15.14 5.87
N ILE A 247 -15.73 -14.43 6.21
CA ILE A 247 -14.99 -14.64 7.46
C ILE A 247 -15.54 -13.66 8.50
N LYS A 248 -16.06 -14.19 9.60
CA LYS A 248 -16.66 -13.39 10.69
C LYS A 248 -15.58 -12.73 11.55
N LYS A 249 -15.97 -11.68 12.26
CA LYS A 249 -15.17 -11.12 13.36
C LYS A 249 -14.86 -12.19 14.40
N GLY A 250 -13.72 -12.08 15.06
CA GLY A 250 -13.22 -13.02 16.05
C GLY A 250 -11.89 -13.64 15.65
N ILE A 251 -11.61 -14.83 16.13
CA ILE A 251 -10.35 -15.54 15.93
C ILE A 251 -10.59 -16.67 14.92
N THR A 252 -10.05 -16.50 13.71
CA THR A 252 -10.12 -17.50 12.63
C THR A 252 -8.77 -18.19 12.46
N LEU A 253 -8.77 -19.52 12.54
CA LEU A 253 -7.59 -20.35 12.34
C LEU A 253 -7.66 -21.01 10.96
N ILE A 254 -6.61 -20.86 10.15
CA ILE A 254 -6.44 -21.53 8.86
C ILE A 254 -5.37 -22.61 9.02
N VAL A 255 -5.78 -23.88 8.88
CA VAL A 255 -4.90 -25.05 9.07
C VAL A 255 -4.83 -25.93 7.82
N GLY A 256 -4.00 -26.94 7.83
CA GLY A 256 -3.87 -27.92 6.75
C GLY A 256 -2.42 -28.29 6.48
N GLY A 257 -2.20 -29.34 5.74
CA GLY A 257 -0.86 -29.83 5.39
C GLY A 257 -0.05 -28.82 4.55
N GLY A 258 1.23 -29.10 4.39
CA GLY A 258 2.09 -28.32 3.48
C GLY A 258 1.54 -28.32 2.04
N TYR A 259 1.72 -27.24 1.33
CA TYR A 259 1.30 -27.05 -0.08
C TYR A 259 -0.21 -27.15 -0.38
N HIS A 260 -1.06 -27.10 0.63
CA HIS A 260 -2.52 -27.11 0.44
C HIS A 260 -3.16 -25.71 0.22
N GLY A 261 -2.36 -24.63 0.16
CA GLY A 261 -2.82 -23.29 -0.20
C GLY A 261 -3.12 -22.35 0.97
N LYS A 262 -2.73 -22.70 2.23
CA LYS A 262 -2.92 -21.82 3.41
C LYS A 262 -2.36 -20.41 3.20
N SER A 263 -1.05 -20.30 2.92
CA SER A 263 -0.38 -19.01 2.70
C SER A 263 -0.87 -18.31 1.42
N THR A 264 -1.41 -19.06 0.44
CA THR A 264 -2.01 -18.47 -0.76
C THR A 264 -3.33 -17.76 -0.42
N LEU A 265 -4.17 -18.38 0.41
CA LEU A 265 -5.40 -17.74 0.91
C LEU A 265 -5.04 -16.50 1.76
N LEU A 266 -4.09 -16.61 2.69
CA LEU A 266 -3.67 -15.50 3.52
C LEU A 266 -3.14 -14.33 2.67
N LYS A 267 -2.29 -14.58 1.67
CA LYS A 267 -1.79 -13.55 0.74
C LYS A 267 -2.88 -12.90 -0.11
N ALA A 268 -3.94 -13.63 -0.43
CA ALA A 268 -5.08 -13.05 -1.10
C ALA A 268 -5.86 -12.11 -0.16
N LEU A 269 -6.00 -12.50 1.11
CA LEU A 269 -6.59 -11.64 2.14
C LEU A 269 -5.72 -10.42 2.46
N GLU A 270 -4.39 -10.58 2.48
CA GLU A 270 -3.43 -9.47 2.68
C GLU A 270 -3.57 -8.37 1.62
N SER A 271 -3.84 -8.74 0.37
CA SER A 271 -4.03 -7.76 -0.71
C SER A 271 -5.48 -7.31 -0.88
N GLY A 272 -6.42 -7.94 -0.18
CA GLY A 272 -7.85 -7.65 -0.26
C GLY A 272 -8.27 -6.31 0.35
N GLU A 273 -7.38 -5.59 1.04
CA GLU A 273 -7.59 -4.22 1.46
C GLU A 273 -7.57 -3.23 0.30
N TYR A 274 -6.95 -3.59 -0.82
CA TYR A 274 -6.99 -2.82 -2.07
C TYR A 274 -8.04 -3.39 -3.03
N ASN A 275 -8.61 -2.52 -3.86
CA ASN A 275 -9.42 -2.94 -4.99
C ASN A 275 -8.50 -3.48 -6.10
N HIS A 276 -8.96 -4.52 -6.80
CA HIS A 276 -8.24 -5.12 -7.91
C HIS A 276 -8.96 -4.86 -9.23
N ILE A 277 -8.20 -4.80 -10.32
CA ILE A 277 -8.75 -4.63 -11.67
C ILE A 277 -9.53 -5.86 -12.13
N ALA A 278 -10.42 -5.66 -13.10
CA ALA A 278 -11.12 -6.75 -13.76
C ALA A 278 -10.14 -7.74 -14.43
N GLY A 279 -10.41 -9.02 -14.28
CA GLY A 279 -9.58 -10.12 -14.83
C GLY A 279 -8.36 -10.48 -13.98
N ASP A 280 -8.22 -9.87 -12.79
CA ASP A 280 -7.18 -10.25 -11.82
C ASP A 280 -7.45 -11.58 -11.11
N GLY A 281 -8.70 -11.99 -11.05
CA GLY A 281 -9.16 -13.16 -10.30
C GLY A 281 -9.34 -12.93 -8.79
N ARG A 282 -8.94 -11.76 -8.26
CA ARG A 282 -9.16 -11.34 -6.88
C ARG A 282 -10.06 -10.10 -6.78
N GLU A 283 -10.81 -9.77 -7.83
CA GLU A 283 -11.66 -8.57 -7.89
C GLU A 283 -12.64 -8.52 -6.72
N TYR A 284 -13.13 -9.68 -6.30
CA TYR A 284 -14.07 -9.85 -5.19
C TYR A 284 -13.47 -10.63 -4.01
N VAL A 285 -12.17 -10.47 -3.80
CA VAL A 285 -11.49 -10.82 -2.56
C VAL A 285 -11.29 -9.53 -1.79
N ILE A 286 -12.13 -9.29 -0.81
CA ILE A 286 -12.20 -8.03 -0.08
C ILE A 286 -11.96 -8.30 1.40
N THR A 287 -11.03 -7.58 1.98
CA THR A 287 -10.65 -7.64 3.40
C THR A 287 -10.87 -6.28 4.05
N ASP A 288 -11.04 -6.27 5.35
CA ASP A 288 -11.08 -5.05 6.16
C ASP A 288 -9.92 -4.11 5.76
N ASP A 289 -10.22 -2.85 5.50
CA ASP A 289 -9.29 -1.85 4.99
C ASP A 289 -8.21 -1.42 6.01
N SER A 290 -8.40 -1.76 7.29
CA SER A 290 -7.42 -1.56 8.36
C SER A 290 -6.53 -2.77 8.63
N ALA A 291 -6.71 -3.87 7.92
CA ALA A 291 -5.98 -5.12 8.12
C ALA A 291 -4.45 -4.92 8.03
N VAL A 292 -3.72 -5.54 8.96
CA VAL A 292 -2.25 -5.52 8.97
C VAL A 292 -1.70 -6.92 9.10
N LYS A 293 -0.70 -7.24 8.27
CA LYS A 293 0.12 -8.44 8.41
C LYS A 293 1.12 -8.25 9.52
N LEU A 294 1.02 -9.07 10.56
CA LEU A 294 1.98 -9.13 11.66
C LEU A 294 3.00 -10.26 11.43
N ARG A 295 4.26 -9.98 11.72
CA ARG A 295 5.35 -10.95 11.62
C ARG A 295 6.53 -10.54 12.50
N ALA A 296 7.46 -11.47 12.69
CA ALA A 296 8.76 -11.18 13.30
C ALA A 296 9.67 -10.46 12.28
N GLU A 297 10.44 -9.48 12.77
CA GLU A 297 11.38 -8.69 11.99
C GLU A 297 12.68 -8.49 12.78
N ASP A 298 13.55 -9.50 12.76
CA ASP A 298 14.83 -9.42 13.45
C ASP A 298 15.65 -8.21 12.94
N GLY A 299 16.25 -7.48 13.86
CA GLY A 299 17.11 -6.34 13.56
C GLY A 299 16.39 -5.01 13.31
N ARG A 300 15.04 -4.95 13.35
CA ARG A 300 14.36 -3.66 13.21
C ARG A 300 14.54 -2.77 14.44
N SER A 301 14.46 -1.47 14.25
CA SER A 301 14.38 -0.51 15.35
C SER A 301 12.98 -0.42 15.94
N ILE A 302 12.89 -0.13 17.22
CA ILE A 302 11.64 0.18 17.94
C ILE A 302 11.80 1.54 18.61
N GLN A 303 10.80 2.41 18.45
CA GLN A 303 10.85 3.81 18.86
C GLN A 303 9.88 4.08 20.03
N LYS A 304 10.29 3.73 21.26
CA LYS A 304 9.52 3.95 22.50
C LYS A 304 8.07 3.42 22.46
N ALA A 305 7.87 2.24 21.89
CA ALA A 305 6.57 1.58 21.90
C ALA A 305 6.31 0.96 23.29
N ASP A 306 5.06 1.01 23.76
CA ASP A 306 4.63 0.30 24.97
C ASP A 306 4.33 -1.15 24.62
N ILE A 307 5.34 -2.01 24.78
CA ILE A 307 5.24 -3.46 24.53
C ILE A 307 4.88 -4.26 25.77
N SER A 308 4.55 -3.61 26.88
CA SER A 308 4.32 -4.25 28.19
C SER A 308 3.15 -5.22 28.21
N MET A 309 2.24 -5.16 27.21
CA MET A 309 1.18 -6.14 27.03
C MET A 309 1.74 -7.53 26.75
N PHE A 310 2.90 -7.62 26.06
CA PHE A 310 3.51 -8.87 25.61
C PHE A 310 4.89 -9.13 26.20
N ILE A 311 5.60 -8.12 26.67
CA ILE A 311 6.95 -8.26 27.22
C ILE A 311 7.05 -7.46 28.52
N GLN A 312 7.40 -8.16 29.60
CA GLN A 312 7.51 -7.58 30.94
C GLN A 312 8.80 -8.04 31.61
N ASN A 313 9.26 -7.32 32.62
CA ASN A 313 10.33 -7.74 33.51
C ASN A 313 11.60 -8.21 32.79
N LEU A 314 12.06 -7.44 31.78
CA LEU A 314 13.27 -7.79 31.07
C LEU A 314 14.48 -7.91 32.02
N PRO A 315 15.31 -8.97 31.93
CA PRO A 315 16.46 -9.18 32.82
C PRO A 315 17.49 -8.04 32.79
N ASN A 316 17.55 -7.29 31.68
CA ASN A 316 18.43 -6.14 31.52
C ASN A 316 17.85 -4.83 32.07
N GLY A 317 16.68 -4.87 32.69
CA GLY A 317 16.00 -3.70 33.29
C GLY A 317 15.48 -2.66 32.31
N LYS A 318 15.45 -2.95 30.99
CA LYS A 318 14.88 -2.00 30.02
C LYS A 318 13.39 -1.77 30.27
N ASN A 319 12.96 -0.53 30.18
CA ASN A 319 11.56 -0.14 30.31
C ASN A 319 10.76 -0.68 29.13
N THR A 320 9.70 -1.47 29.37
CA THR A 320 8.84 -2.04 28.36
C THR A 320 7.61 -1.19 28.03
N THR A 321 7.30 -0.18 28.84
CA THR A 321 6.24 0.81 28.55
C THR A 321 6.71 1.93 27.64
N GLU A 322 8.02 2.11 27.49
CA GLU A 322 8.68 3.03 26.56
C GLU A 322 9.88 2.34 25.90
N PHE A 323 9.62 1.19 25.30
CA PHE A 323 10.68 0.34 24.81
C PHE A 323 11.40 0.92 23.60
N TYR A 324 12.71 1.03 23.71
CA TYR A 324 13.59 1.50 22.66
C TYR A 324 14.71 0.49 22.37
N THR A 325 14.92 0.21 21.11
CA THR A 325 16.10 -0.52 20.62
C THR A 325 16.36 -0.17 19.16
N GLU A 326 17.62 -0.29 18.75
CA GLU A 326 18.00 -0.18 17.34
C GLU A 326 18.05 -1.54 16.64
N ASP A 327 17.99 -2.63 17.43
CA ASP A 327 18.17 -4.00 16.98
C ASP A 327 17.27 -4.92 17.84
N ALA A 328 16.05 -5.14 17.37
CA ALA A 328 15.08 -5.99 18.08
C ALA A 328 15.21 -7.45 17.68
N SER A 329 15.03 -8.37 18.67
CA SER A 329 14.84 -9.79 18.40
C SER A 329 13.47 -10.04 17.74
N GLY A 330 13.27 -11.23 17.18
CA GLY A 330 12.01 -11.60 16.51
C GLY A 330 10.77 -11.43 17.39
N SER A 331 10.79 -11.92 18.62
CA SER A 331 9.66 -11.77 19.55
C SER A 331 9.42 -10.31 19.96
N THR A 332 10.50 -9.56 20.20
CA THR A 332 10.39 -8.14 20.57
C THR A 332 9.85 -7.31 19.40
N SER A 333 10.31 -7.57 18.19
CA SER A 333 9.83 -6.90 16.98
C SER A 333 8.36 -7.22 16.69
N GLN A 334 7.94 -8.47 16.93
CA GLN A 334 6.56 -8.87 16.70
C GLN A 334 5.61 -8.28 17.76
N ALA A 335 6.04 -8.20 19.04
CA ALA A 335 5.33 -7.47 20.08
C ALA A 335 5.14 -5.99 19.69
N ALA A 336 6.21 -5.33 19.23
CA ALA A 336 6.14 -3.96 18.76
C ALA A 336 5.22 -3.81 17.55
N ASN A 337 5.33 -4.68 16.52
CA ASN A 337 4.43 -4.66 15.37
C ASN A 337 2.97 -4.75 15.78
N THR A 338 2.65 -5.57 16.79
CA THR A 338 1.27 -5.73 17.28
C THR A 338 0.76 -4.43 17.92
N VAL A 339 1.50 -3.83 18.84
CA VAL A 339 1.05 -2.60 19.51
C VAL A 339 1.06 -1.39 18.58
N GLU A 340 1.98 -1.32 17.64
CA GLU A 340 2.03 -0.29 16.60
C GLU A 340 0.86 -0.40 15.62
N ALA A 341 0.39 -1.62 15.31
CA ALA A 341 -0.82 -1.84 14.53
C ALA A 341 -2.08 -1.42 15.30
N MET A 342 -2.11 -1.65 16.63
CA MET A 342 -3.18 -1.12 17.49
C MET A 342 -3.21 0.41 17.47
N GLU A 343 -2.05 1.06 17.61
CA GLU A 343 -1.91 2.53 17.53
C GLU A 343 -2.37 3.08 16.17
N ALA A 344 -2.13 2.34 15.09
CA ALA A 344 -2.60 2.67 13.74
C ALA A 344 -4.12 2.46 13.56
N GLY A 345 -4.82 1.92 14.57
CA GLY A 345 -6.24 1.66 14.53
C GLY A 345 -6.63 0.45 13.67
N SER A 346 -5.77 -0.55 13.59
CA SER A 346 -6.07 -1.81 12.88
C SER A 346 -7.08 -2.64 13.67
N THR A 347 -8.10 -3.15 13.00
CA THR A 347 -9.17 -4.00 13.56
C THR A 347 -9.06 -5.46 13.11
N LEU A 348 -8.08 -5.77 12.28
CA LEU A 348 -7.80 -7.13 11.81
C LEU A 348 -6.30 -7.39 11.73
N PHE A 349 -5.85 -8.42 12.41
CA PHE A 349 -4.50 -8.95 12.30
C PHE A 349 -4.46 -10.18 11.41
N LEU A 350 -3.51 -10.20 10.48
CA LEU A 350 -3.22 -11.34 9.61
C LEU A 350 -1.86 -11.90 10.04
N ILE A 351 -1.81 -13.16 10.40
CA ILE A 351 -0.61 -13.79 10.97
C ILE A 351 -0.33 -15.11 10.26
N ASP A 352 0.94 -15.35 9.93
CA ASP A 352 1.43 -16.63 9.44
C ASP A 352 2.44 -17.17 10.46
N GLU A 353 2.19 -18.36 11.02
CA GLU A 353 3.08 -18.99 11.98
C GLU A 353 4.51 -19.11 11.45
N ASP A 354 4.67 -19.44 10.17
CA ASP A 354 5.98 -19.63 9.53
C ASP A 354 6.82 -18.34 9.47
N SER A 355 6.20 -17.17 9.56
CA SER A 355 6.87 -15.86 9.58
C SER A 355 6.87 -15.19 10.96
N SER A 356 6.47 -15.92 11.98
CA SER A 356 6.33 -15.44 13.37
C SER A 356 7.43 -16.00 14.28
N ALA A 357 7.75 -15.28 15.35
CA ALA A 357 8.61 -15.78 16.40
C ALA A 357 7.85 -16.82 17.24
N THR A 358 8.32 -18.05 17.27
CA THR A 358 7.63 -19.17 17.93
C THR A 358 7.31 -18.88 19.40
N ASN A 359 8.27 -18.35 20.15
CA ASN A 359 8.11 -18.02 21.57
C ASN A 359 7.16 -16.83 21.82
N PHE A 360 6.96 -15.97 20.82
CA PHE A 360 5.93 -14.94 20.88
C PHE A 360 4.54 -15.52 20.59
N MET A 361 4.43 -16.50 19.71
CA MET A 361 3.13 -17.06 19.34
C MET A 361 2.57 -17.98 20.40
N ILE A 362 3.36 -18.93 20.87
CA ILE A 362 2.97 -19.92 21.87
C ILE A 362 4.14 -20.25 22.80
N ARG A 363 3.81 -20.86 23.93
CA ARG A 363 4.77 -21.50 24.80
C ARG A 363 4.36 -22.95 25.01
N ASP A 364 5.25 -23.85 24.65
CA ASP A 364 5.06 -25.29 24.83
C ASP A 364 4.89 -25.67 26.32
N GLU A 365 4.00 -26.61 26.62
CA GLU A 365 3.68 -27.02 27.99
C GLU A 365 4.92 -27.52 28.75
N LEU A 366 5.81 -28.28 28.08
CA LEU A 366 7.04 -28.75 28.70
C LEU A 366 7.97 -27.59 29.06
N MET A 367 8.07 -26.60 28.16
CA MET A 367 8.84 -25.39 28.42
C MET A 367 8.26 -24.60 29.60
N GLN A 368 6.93 -24.51 29.72
CA GLN A 368 6.28 -23.86 30.87
C GLN A 368 6.61 -24.54 32.21
N ARG A 369 6.77 -25.84 32.23
CA ARG A 369 7.12 -26.59 33.42
C ARG A 369 8.61 -26.52 33.78
N VAL A 370 9.48 -26.36 32.77
CA VAL A 370 10.96 -26.34 32.97
C VAL A 370 11.47 -24.94 33.28
N VAL A 371 10.93 -23.93 32.61
CA VAL A 371 11.30 -22.50 32.82
C VAL A 371 10.17 -21.83 33.58
N ASN A 372 10.46 -21.34 34.79
CA ASN A 372 9.47 -20.66 35.61
C ASN A 372 8.94 -19.40 34.88
N ARG A 373 7.65 -19.17 35.00
CA ARG A 373 6.99 -17.99 34.41
C ARG A 373 7.56 -16.66 34.92
N GLU A 374 7.98 -16.60 36.15
CA GLU A 374 8.58 -15.37 36.72
C GLU A 374 9.90 -15.01 36.06
N GLU A 375 10.57 -15.97 35.41
CA GLU A 375 11.81 -15.79 34.66
C GLU A 375 11.58 -15.57 33.16
N GLU A 376 10.33 -15.73 32.69
CA GLU A 376 9.98 -15.57 31.27
C GLU A 376 9.34 -14.19 31.00
N PRO A 377 10.05 -13.26 30.35
CA PRO A 377 9.55 -11.92 30.08
C PRO A 377 8.47 -11.89 29.00
N ILE A 378 8.34 -12.94 28.16
CA ILE A 378 7.41 -12.96 27.04
C ILE A 378 6.07 -13.55 27.47
N ILE A 379 5.00 -12.81 27.21
CA ILE A 379 3.62 -13.27 27.28
C ILE A 379 3.20 -13.63 25.87
N PRO A 380 2.94 -14.92 25.59
CA PRO A 380 2.62 -15.35 24.23
C PRO A 380 1.33 -14.73 23.68
N PHE A 381 1.28 -14.55 22.37
CA PHE A 381 0.11 -13.98 21.68
C PHE A 381 -1.18 -14.80 21.94
N ILE A 382 -1.07 -16.13 22.05
CA ILE A 382 -2.21 -17.01 22.36
C ILE A 382 -2.91 -16.64 23.67
N ASP A 383 -2.18 -16.10 24.63
CA ASP A 383 -2.71 -15.69 25.93
C ASP A 383 -3.46 -14.34 25.86
N ARG A 384 -3.18 -13.54 24.84
CA ARG A 384 -3.75 -12.20 24.63
C ARG A 384 -4.77 -12.11 23.51
N VAL A 385 -4.82 -13.08 22.60
CA VAL A 385 -5.64 -13.01 21.39
C VAL A 385 -7.14 -12.85 21.68
N SER A 386 -7.67 -13.53 22.70
CA SER A 386 -9.07 -13.40 23.12
C SER A 386 -9.33 -12.02 23.70
N GLU A 387 -8.41 -11.53 24.55
CA GLU A 387 -8.50 -10.20 25.16
C GLU A 387 -8.47 -9.06 24.15
N LEU A 388 -7.62 -9.18 23.10
CA LEU A 388 -7.57 -8.24 21.99
C LEU A 388 -8.93 -8.16 21.25
N TYR A 389 -9.60 -9.28 21.07
CA TYR A 389 -10.91 -9.28 20.45
C TYR A 389 -12.01 -8.75 21.37
N GLU A 390 -12.06 -9.23 22.60
CA GLU A 390 -13.13 -8.90 23.57
C GLU A 390 -13.10 -7.44 24.01
N ARG A 391 -11.91 -6.85 24.19
CA ARG A 391 -11.76 -5.47 24.70
C ARG A 391 -11.57 -4.44 23.60
N GLU A 392 -10.83 -4.78 22.54
CA GLU A 392 -10.46 -3.83 21.49
C GLU A 392 -11.19 -4.10 20.16
N GLY A 393 -11.96 -5.21 20.07
CA GLY A 393 -12.66 -5.59 18.86
C GLY A 393 -11.73 -6.03 17.72
N ILE A 394 -10.46 -6.33 18.02
CA ILE A 394 -9.44 -6.68 17.04
C ILE A 394 -9.57 -8.17 16.69
N SER A 395 -9.96 -8.47 15.48
CA SER A 395 -10.05 -9.82 14.96
C SER A 395 -8.68 -10.34 14.51
N THR A 396 -8.50 -11.65 14.50
CA THR A 396 -7.25 -12.29 14.07
C THR A 396 -7.55 -13.41 13.08
N ILE A 397 -6.86 -13.42 11.93
CA ILE A 397 -6.79 -14.56 11.02
C ILE A 397 -5.37 -15.11 11.10
N LEU A 398 -5.23 -16.34 11.65
CA LEU A 398 -3.95 -17.00 11.88
C LEU A 398 -3.82 -18.24 11.00
N VAL A 399 -2.78 -18.30 10.18
CA VAL A 399 -2.35 -19.54 9.53
C VAL A 399 -1.46 -20.31 10.50
N ALA A 400 -1.89 -21.50 10.88
CA ALA A 400 -1.11 -22.38 11.75
C ALA A 400 -0.74 -23.69 11.03
N GLY A 401 0.52 -24.07 11.17
CA GLY A 401 1.08 -25.30 10.63
C GLY A 401 1.32 -26.36 11.72
N SER A 402 1.69 -25.93 12.92
CA SER A 402 2.10 -26.83 14.01
C SER A 402 1.48 -26.50 15.37
N SER A 403 0.98 -25.29 15.58
CA SER A 403 0.47 -24.82 16.88
C SER A 403 -0.98 -25.22 17.15
N GLY A 404 -1.20 -26.46 17.62
CA GLY A 404 -2.54 -26.99 17.94
C GLY A 404 -3.25 -26.25 19.08
N SER A 405 -2.52 -25.58 19.98
CA SER A 405 -3.09 -24.84 21.10
C SER A 405 -4.11 -23.76 20.71
N TYR A 406 -3.99 -23.20 19.50
CA TYR A 406 -4.93 -22.20 18.99
C TYR A 406 -6.34 -22.74 18.71
N PHE A 407 -6.52 -24.07 18.61
CA PHE A 407 -7.87 -24.64 18.46
C PHE A 407 -8.78 -24.31 19.64
N HIS A 408 -8.22 -24.14 20.84
CA HIS A 408 -8.97 -23.74 22.04
C HIS A 408 -9.47 -22.30 21.99
N LYS A 409 -8.76 -21.43 21.24
CA LYS A 409 -9.04 -19.99 21.15
C LYS A 409 -9.86 -19.61 19.93
N ALA A 410 -9.83 -20.43 18.88
CA ALA A 410 -10.46 -20.10 17.59
C ALA A 410 -12.00 -20.12 17.67
N ASP A 411 -12.64 -19.09 17.12
CA ASP A 411 -14.09 -19.06 16.86
C ASP A 411 -14.45 -19.82 15.59
N THR A 412 -13.55 -19.81 14.61
CA THR A 412 -13.70 -20.47 13.32
C THR A 412 -12.41 -21.18 12.94
N VAL A 413 -12.52 -22.43 12.48
CA VAL A 413 -11.39 -23.23 11.99
C VAL A 413 -11.64 -23.64 10.54
N ILE A 414 -10.76 -23.22 9.65
CA ILE A 414 -10.77 -23.52 8.22
C ILE A 414 -9.61 -24.46 7.89
N GLN A 415 -9.89 -25.64 7.39
CA GLN A 415 -8.86 -26.54 6.87
C GLN A 415 -8.72 -26.35 5.35
N MET A 416 -7.51 -26.03 4.90
CA MET A 416 -7.18 -26.08 3.48
C MET A 416 -6.86 -27.51 3.04
N LYS A 417 -7.61 -28.04 2.08
CA LYS A 417 -7.44 -29.36 1.51
C LYS A 417 -7.46 -29.29 -0.01
N GLN A 418 -6.33 -29.59 -0.66
CA GLN A 418 -6.21 -29.52 -2.12
C GLN A 418 -6.70 -28.17 -2.70
N TYR A 419 -6.24 -27.06 -2.07
CA TYR A 419 -6.54 -25.66 -2.41
C TYR A 419 -7.97 -25.21 -2.13
N LEU A 420 -8.84 -26.07 -1.58
CA LEU A 420 -10.21 -25.72 -1.20
C LEU A 420 -10.33 -25.63 0.33
N PRO A 421 -11.06 -24.65 0.86
CA PRO A 421 -11.33 -24.53 2.29
C PRO A 421 -12.47 -25.46 2.70
N VAL A 422 -12.32 -26.04 3.87
CA VAL A 422 -13.35 -26.84 4.56
C VAL A 422 -13.49 -26.27 5.97
N GLU A 423 -14.67 -25.91 6.39
CA GLU A 423 -14.93 -25.49 7.76
C GLU A 423 -15.00 -26.72 8.67
N ILE A 424 -14.19 -26.74 9.74
CA ILE A 424 -14.03 -27.88 10.64
C ILE A 424 -14.08 -27.48 12.12
N THR A 425 -14.72 -26.35 12.45
CA THR A 425 -14.69 -25.78 13.81
C THR A 425 -15.14 -26.77 14.88
N ASP A 426 -16.31 -27.38 14.71
CA ASP A 426 -16.87 -28.31 15.69
C ASP A 426 -15.98 -29.55 15.88
N PHE A 427 -15.45 -30.09 14.78
CA PHE A 427 -14.52 -31.20 14.82
C PHE A 427 -13.23 -30.82 15.57
N ALA A 428 -12.62 -29.67 15.22
CA ALA A 428 -11.39 -29.24 15.82
C ALA A 428 -11.52 -28.95 17.33
N LYS A 429 -12.64 -28.33 17.74
CA LYS A 429 -12.94 -28.08 19.15
C LYS A 429 -13.12 -29.37 19.95
N LYS A 430 -13.87 -30.34 19.40
CA LYS A 430 -14.06 -31.64 20.03
C LYS A 430 -12.74 -32.40 20.21
N GLU A 431 -11.85 -32.36 19.21
CA GLU A 431 -10.52 -32.98 19.36
C GLU A 431 -9.68 -32.23 20.41
N ALA A 432 -9.75 -30.90 20.45
CA ALA A 432 -9.03 -30.07 21.40
C ALA A 432 -9.42 -30.40 22.87
N GLU A 433 -10.68 -30.76 23.13
CA GLU A 433 -11.12 -31.15 24.48
C GLU A 433 -10.34 -32.31 25.04
N GLN A 434 -9.76 -33.18 24.20
CA GLN A 434 -8.94 -34.32 24.62
C GLN A 434 -7.50 -33.91 25.00
N PHE A 435 -7.12 -32.68 24.63
CA PHE A 435 -5.79 -32.12 24.92
C PHE A 435 -5.97 -30.79 25.67
N PRO A 436 -6.32 -30.82 26.96
CA PRO A 436 -6.62 -29.61 27.70
C PRO A 436 -5.42 -28.64 27.70
N LEU A 437 -5.69 -27.39 27.37
CA LEU A 437 -4.67 -26.35 27.40
C LEU A 437 -4.39 -25.98 28.87
N VAL A 438 -3.18 -26.25 29.32
CA VAL A 438 -2.72 -25.80 30.65
C VAL A 438 -2.28 -24.34 30.50
N LEU A 439 -3.25 -23.43 30.64
CA LEU A 439 -2.95 -21.99 30.73
C LEU A 439 -2.79 -21.64 32.20
N GLU A 440 -1.64 -21.09 32.55
CA GLU A 440 -1.51 -20.39 33.84
C GLU A 440 -2.43 -19.16 33.79
N HIS A 441 -2.99 -18.82 34.97
CA HIS A 441 -3.83 -17.62 35.06
C HIS A 441 -2.95 -16.38 34.88
N ILE A 442 -3.08 -15.74 33.71
CA ILE A 442 -2.39 -14.49 33.41
C ILE A 442 -3.31 -13.33 33.78
N ALA A 443 -2.77 -12.36 34.51
CA ALA A 443 -3.49 -11.14 34.81
C ALA A 443 -3.91 -10.44 33.51
N GLU A 444 -5.06 -9.81 33.55
CA GLU A 444 -5.55 -8.97 32.45
C GLU A 444 -4.50 -7.93 32.05
N ALA A 445 -4.30 -7.73 30.75
CA ALA A 445 -3.31 -6.79 30.26
C ALA A 445 -3.71 -5.34 30.55
N LYS A 446 -2.73 -4.55 30.94
CA LYS A 446 -2.85 -3.11 30.78
C LYS A 446 -2.76 -2.81 29.26
N LEU A 447 -3.73 -2.07 28.73
CA LEU A 447 -3.69 -1.64 27.33
C LEU A 447 -2.47 -0.73 27.10
N PRO A 448 -1.82 -0.84 25.91
CA PRO A 448 -0.68 0.00 25.57
C PRO A 448 -1.03 1.48 25.57
N SER A 449 -0.09 2.31 26.03
CA SER A 449 -0.19 3.76 25.90
C SER A 449 0.31 4.21 24.52
N PHE A 450 -0.42 5.13 23.90
CA PHE A 450 -0.10 5.73 22.59
C PHE A 450 0.28 7.22 22.70
N GLU A 451 0.77 7.64 23.87
CA GLU A 451 1.11 9.03 24.17
C GLU A 451 2.54 9.43 23.77
N ARG A 452 3.08 8.82 22.72
CA ARG A 452 4.43 9.11 22.22
C ARG A 452 4.51 10.50 21.60
N ILE A 453 5.22 11.43 22.23
CA ILE A 453 5.42 12.79 21.71
C ILE A 453 6.68 12.82 20.85
N VAL A 454 6.56 13.33 19.63
CA VAL A 454 7.70 13.48 18.71
C VAL A 454 8.35 14.85 18.91
N LYS A 455 9.58 14.87 19.39
CA LYS A 455 10.34 16.10 19.61
C LYS A 455 10.63 16.85 18.30
N ARG A 456 10.53 18.16 18.41
CA ARG A 456 10.99 19.06 17.37
C ARG A 456 12.51 19.01 17.25
N ASP A 457 13.00 18.57 16.11
CA ASP A 457 14.45 18.61 15.81
C ASP A 457 14.85 19.95 15.21
N VAL A 458 15.36 20.86 16.07
CA VAL A 458 15.76 22.21 15.68
C VAL A 458 16.97 22.19 14.71
N ALA A 459 17.85 21.21 14.82
CA ALA A 459 18.99 21.04 13.91
C ALA A 459 18.53 20.70 12.50
N PHE A 460 17.45 19.95 12.39
CA PHE A 460 16.85 19.54 11.14
C PHE A 460 16.18 20.70 10.37
N GLN A 461 15.65 21.69 11.07
CA GLN A 461 15.04 22.86 10.44
C GLN A 461 16.06 23.81 9.81
N LYS A 462 17.30 23.81 10.29
CA LYS A 462 18.39 24.63 9.74
C LYS A 462 19.03 24.02 8.49
N GLU A 463 18.90 22.73 8.31
CA GLU A 463 19.45 22.04 7.16
C GLU A 463 18.39 21.80 6.09
N ASN A 464 18.24 22.72 5.14
CA ASN A 464 17.53 22.52 3.86
C ASN A 464 18.06 21.33 3.02
N ARG A 465 18.77 20.38 3.64
CA ARG A 465 19.55 19.34 2.97
C ARG A 465 19.23 17.91 3.40
N ILE A 466 18.02 17.66 3.93
CA ILE A 466 17.65 16.27 4.20
C ILE A 466 17.50 15.55 2.88
N LYS A 467 18.39 14.60 2.64
CA LYS A 467 18.32 13.71 1.50
C LYS A 467 17.47 12.51 1.90
N MET A 468 16.23 12.52 1.46
CA MET A 468 15.34 11.36 1.56
C MET A 468 14.98 10.88 0.16
N LYS A 469 14.99 9.57 -0.06
CA LYS A 469 14.61 8.95 -1.32
C LYS A 469 14.07 7.53 -1.09
N ALA A 470 13.17 7.09 -1.92
CA ALA A 470 12.78 5.68 -1.98
C ALA A 470 13.88 4.85 -2.66
N LEU A 471 14.08 3.63 -2.17
CA LEU A 471 14.99 2.64 -2.72
C LEU A 471 14.15 1.46 -3.23
N GLY A 472 13.64 1.59 -4.45
CA GLY A 472 12.74 0.60 -5.03
C GLY A 472 11.45 0.43 -4.22
N LYS A 473 11.04 -0.81 -3.98
CA LYS A 473 9.86 -1.17 -3.16
C LYS A 473 10.21 -1.54 -1.71
N GLU A 474 11.46 -1.49 -1.34
CA GLU A 474 11.98 -2.21 -0.19
C GLU A 474 12.42 -1.31 0.97
N ALA A 475 12.82 -0.08 0.66
CA ALA A 475 13.37 0.78 1.70
C ALA A 475 13.22 2.28 1.39
N VAL A 476 13.36 3.09 2.44
CA VAL A 476 13.49 4.53 2.36
C VAL A 476 14.87 4.92 2.93
N SER A 477 15.66 5.65 2.15
CA SER A 477 16.91 6.23 2.64
C SER A 477 16.65 7.62 3.24
N VAL A 478 17.11 7.82 4.48
CA VAL A 478 17.06 9.08 5.19
C VAL A 478 18.50 9.49 5.49
N ASN A 479 19.02 10.50 4.78
CA ASN A 479 20.42 10.88 4.78
C ASN A 479 21.34 9.73 4.31
N ARG A 480 21.89 8.94 5.24
CA ARG A 480 22.72 7.76 4.96
C ARG A 480 22.17 6.49 5.62
N GLU A 481 21.11 6.63 6.38
CA GLU A 481 20.46 5.50 7.04
C GLU A 481 19.38 4.92 6.13
N GLU A 482 19.22 3.62 6.18
CA GLU A 482 18.20 2.89 5.45
C GLU A 482 17.11 2.41 6.40
N VAL A 483 15.88 2.74 6.08
CA VAL A 483 14.68 2.23 6.74
C VAL A 483 14.18 1.06 5.92
N ASP A 484 14.39 -0.14 6.41
CA ASP A 484 13.95 -1.39 5.76
C ASP A 484 12.44 -1.56 5.89
N LEU A 485 11.76 -1.70 4.76
CA LEU A 485 10.32 -1.90 4.65
C LEU A 485 9.95 -3.19 3.87
N ARG A 486 10.94 -4.05 3.56
CA ARG A 486 10.72 -5.30 2.79
C ARG A 486 9.68 -6.21 3.41
N LEU A 487 9.55 -6.14 4.73
CA LEU A 487 8.64 -6.98 5.51
C LEU A 487 7.30 -6.31 5.81
N VAL A 488 7.06 -5.10 5.28
CA VAL A 488 5.74 -4.45 5.23
C VAL A 488 5.05 -4.90 3.94
N GLU A 489 4.49 -6.10 3.96
CA GLU A 489 4.04 -6.84 2.76
C GLU A 489 2.89 -6.15 2.02
N GLN A 490 2.18 -5.24 2.67
CA GLN A 490 1.05 -4.48 2.11
C GLN A 490 1.48 -3.19 1.40
N LEU A 491 2.79 -2.89 1.34
CA LEU A 491 3.37 -1.94 0.39
C LEU A 491 3.51 -2.62 -0.98
N THR A 492 2.49 -2.50 -1.81
CA THR A 492 2.40 -3.22 -3.09
C THR A 492 3.15 -2.52 -4.22
N ASP A 493 3.40 -1.21 -4.11
CA ASP A 493 3.97 -0.38 -5.17
C ASP A 493 5.07 0.58 -4.65
N HIS A 494 6.14 0.75 -5.45
CA HIS A 494 7.23 1.67 -5.12
C HIS A 494 6.77 3.14 -5.01
N GLU A 495 5.67 3.51 -5.69
CA GLU A 495 5.13 4.87 -5.60
C GLU A 495 4.50 5.18 -4.24
N GLN A 496 4.11 4.14 -3.46
CA GLN A 496 3.72 4.32 -2.07
C GLN A 496 4.94 4.73 -1.22
N LEU A 497 6.13 4.15 -1.49
CA LEU A 497 7.36 4.56 -0.81
C LEU A 497 7.78 5.99 -1.18
N GLU A 498 7.61 6.37 -2.45
CA GLU A 498 7.84 7.76 -2.88
C GLU A 498 6.91 8.74 -2.15
N ALA A 499 5.64 8.37 -1.97
CA ALA A 499 4.71 9.15 -1.18
C ALA A 499 5.10 9.21 0.30
N LEU A 500 5.50 8.08 0.90
CA LEU A 500 6.00 8.02 2.28
C LEU A 500 7.22 8.93 2.49
N VAL A 501 8.12 9.02 1.52
CA VAL A 501 9.24 9.97 1.56
C VAL A 501 8.75 11.42 1.63
N GLN A 502 7.75 11.80 0.85
CA GLN A 502 7.19 13.17 0.91
C GLN A 502 6.45 13.40 2.23
N ILE A 503 5.70 12.41 2.71
CA ILE A 503 4.99 12.45 3.98
C ILE A 503 5.98 12.63 5.14
N LEU A 504 7.06 11.85 5.20
CA LEU A 504 8.09 11.98 6.23
C LEU A 504 8.72 13.37 6.24
N LYS A 505 9.03 13.91 5.06
CA LYS A 505 9.56 15.29 4.95
C LYS A 505 8.57 16.32 5.48
N TYR A 506 7.30 16.20 5.07
CA TYR A 506 6.25 17.11 5.49
C TYR A 506 6.02 17.07 7.01
N MET A 507 5.84 15.86 7.57
CA MET A 507 5.62 15.68 9.01
C MET A 507 6.77 16.24 9.83
N LYS A 508 8.01 15.97 9.42
CA LYS A 508 9.19 16.45 10.12
C LYS A 508 9.33 17.97 10.10
N LEU A 509 8.96 18.62 9.00
CA LEU A 509 9.04 20.07 8.85
C LEU A 509 7.89 20.82 9.51
N HIS A 510 6.68 20.21 9.55
CA HIS A 510 5.46 20.94 9.84
C HIS A 510 4.63 20.40 11.00
N MET A 511 4.81 19.11 11.38
CA MET A 511 3.91 18.47 12.34
C MET A 511 4.60 18.08 13.65
N PHE A 512 5.89 17.77 13.64
CA PHE A 512 6.65 17.43 14.84
C PHE A 512 7.05 18.70 15.60
N ASP A 513 6.24 19.09 16.55
CA ASP A 513 6.36 20.35 17.29
C ASP A 513 6.78 20.19 18.76
N GLY A 514 6.93 18.93 19.22
CA GLY A 514 7.25 18.60 20.62
C GLY A 514 6.06 18.70 21.58
N LYS A 515 4.84 18.72 21.05
CA LYS A 515 3.60 18.80 21.84
C LYS A 515 2.60 17.74 21.44
N ARG A 516 2.45 17.51 20.13
CA ARG A 516 1.50 16.51 19.60
C ARG A 516 2.08 15.11 19.79
N THR A 517 1.18 14.17 20.09
CA THR A 517 1.51 12.75 20.01
C THR A 517 1.71 12.31 18.56
N LEU A 518 2.37 11.18 18.37
CA LEU A 518 2.51 10.58 17.05
C LEU A 518 1.12 10.28 16.45
N GLN A 519 0.21 9.79 17.27
CA GLN A 519 -1.16 9.49 16.88
C GLN A 519 -1.89 10.74 16.37
N GLU A 520 -1.88 11.84 17.12
CA GLU A 520 -2.50 13.10 16.72
C GLU A 520 -1.93 13.64 15.40
N ALA A 521 -0.59 13.59 15.25
CA ALA A 521 0.06 14.04 14.03
C ALA A 521 -0.31 13.21 12.79
N VAL A 522 -0.37 11.88 12.92
CA VAL A 522 -0.75 11.00 11.81
C VAL A 522 -2.24 11.16 11.48
N GLU A 523 -3.14 11.24 12.46
CA GLU A 523 -4.58 11.43 12.23
C GLU A 523 -4.90 12.77 11.56
N GLU A 524 -4.24 13.85 11.98
CA GLU A 524 -4.39 15.16 11.34
C GLU A 524 -3.95 15.11 9.87
N LEU A 525 -2.77 14.52 9.60
CA LEU A 525 -2.28 14.35 8.24
C LEU A 525 -3.21 13.47 7.40
N TYR A 526 -3.61 12.33 7.93
CA TYR A 526 -4.45 11.38 7.20
C TYR A 526 -5.81 11.99 6.86
N THR A 527 -6.41 12.72 7.80
CA THR A 527 -7.64 13.50 7.55
C THR A 527 -7.45 14.55 6.46
N ALA A 528 -6.30 15.23 6.45
CA ALA A 528 -5.96 16.17 5.37
C ALA A 528 -5.76 15.46 4.02
N MET A 529 -5.16 14.27 4.01
CA MET A 529 -4.98 13.45 2.80
C MET A 529 -6.32 13.00 2.21
N GLN A 530 -7.29 12.63 3.03
CA GLN A 530 -8.64 12.28 2.56
C GLN A 530 -9.35 13.44 1.84
N LYS A 531 -9.06 14.68 2.22
CA LYS A 531 -9.68 15.89 1.64
C LYS A 531 -8.89 16.49 0.48
N LYS A 532 -7.55 16.46 0.57
CA LYS A 532 -6.64 17.18 -0.35
C LYS A 532 -5.70 16.25 -1.11
N GLU A 533 -5.79 14.95 -0.88
CA GLU A 533 -4.93 13.93 -1.47
C GLU A 533 -3.44 14.32 -1.37
N PHE A 534 -2.70 14.30 -2.45
CA PHE A 534 -1.26 14.64 -2.48
C PHE A 534 -0.94 16.08 -2.07
N ALA A 535 -1.89 17.00 -2.23
CA ALA A 535 -1.70 18.40 -1.83
C ALA A 535 -1.67 18.58 -0.30
N ALA A 536 -2.00 17.55 0.47
CA ALA A 536 -1.89 17.57 1.92
C ALA A 536 -0.42 17.60 2.40
N PHE A 537 0.50 17.02 1.64
CA PHE A 537 1.91 16.88 2.03
C PHE A 537 2.92 17.32 0.97
N CYS A 538 2.49 17.65 -0.26
CA CYS A 538 3.36 18.16 -1.30
C CYS A 538 3.33 19.70 -1.31
N THR A 539 4.38 20.36 -0.83
CA THR A 539 4.43 21.83 -0.71
C THR A 539 4.95 22.57 -1.94
N GLY A 540 5.58 21.88 -2.90
CA GLY A 540 6.27 22.51 -4.05
C GLY A 540 5.82 22.05 -5.43
N GLY A 541 4.69 21.41 -5.54
CA GLY A 541 4.20 20.73 -6.74
C GLY A 541 4.12 19.23 -6.57
N ILE A 542 3.15 18.59 -7.20
CA ILE A 542 2.87 17.17 -7.04
C ILE A 542 3.69 16.39 -8.06
N PRO A 543 4.65 15.53 -7.62
CA PRO A 543 5.36 14.62 -8.53
C PRO A 543 4.40 13.64 -9.20
N GLY A 544 4.78 13.10 -10.37
CA GLY A 544 3.97 12.15 -11.13
C GLY A 544 4.17 10.68 -10.77
N ASN A 545 4.87 10.39 -9.67
CA ASN A 545 5.26 9.05 -9.25
C ASN A 545 4.88 8.76 -7.78
N LEU A 546 3.71 9.22 -7.35
CA LEU A 546 3.20 8.98 -6.00
C LEU A 546 1.94 8.12 -6.04
N ALA A 547 1.82 7.18 -5.08
CA ALA A 547 0.58 6.50 -4.75
C ALA A 547 0.28 6.70 -3.26
N LEU A 548 -0.97 7.01 -2.90
CA LEU A 548 -1.32 7.24 -1.50
C LEU A 548 -1.19 5.94 -0.69
N PRO A 549 -0.39 5.94 0.40
CA PRO A 549 -0.36 4.85 1.36
C PRO A 549 -1.57 4.93 2.29
N ARG A 550 -1.91 3.80 2.93
CA ARG A 550 -2.85 3.78 4.05
C ARG A 550 -2.18 4.36 5.31
N LYS A 551 -2.98 4.57 6.34
CA LYS A 551 -2.51 5.04 7.65
C LYS A 551 -1.48 4.06 8.25
N GLN A 552 -1.72 2.77 8.12
CA GLN A 552 -0.87 1.69 8.62
C GLN A 552 0.56 1.75 8.06
N GLU A 553 0.72 2.04 6.75
CA GLU A 553 2.05 2.16 6.14
C GLU A 553 2.76 3.45 6.59
N ILE A 554 2.03 4.53 6.91
CA ILE A 554 2.62 5.74 7.51
C ILE A 554 3.20 5.41 8.88
N TYR A 555 2.46 4.69 9.73
CA TYR A 555 2.99 4.21 11.02
C TYR A 555 4.16 3.26 10.84
N ALA A 556 4.08 2.33 9.88
CA ALA A 556 5.14 1.37 9.62
C ALA A 556 6.48 2.03 9.32
N VAL A 557 6.51 3.08 8.47
CA VAL A 557 7.75 3.79 8.16
C VAL A 557 8.22 4.64 9.34
N LEU A 558 7.33 5.31 10.06
CA LEU A 558 7.68 6.14 11.22
C LEU A 558 8.32 5.30 12.32
N ASN A 559 7.75 4.16 12.64
CA ASN A 559 8.22 3.25 13.69
C ASN A 559 9.56 2.59 13.39
N ARG A 560 9.94 2.48 12.11
CA ARG A 560 11.22 1.88 11.68
C ARG A 560 12.31 2.90 11.42
N CYS A 561 12.02 4.21 11.46
CA CYS A 561 13.00 5.27 11.26
C CYS A 561 13.92 5.43 12.46
N ARG A 562 15.19 4.98 12.36
CA ARG A 562 16.23 5.23 13.34
C ARG A 562 16.56 6.74 13.38
N GLY A 563 16.72 7.30 14.59
CA GLY A 563 17.16 8.68 14.76
C GLY A 563 16.32 9.79 14.12
N LEU A 564 15.31 9.46 13.32
CA LEU A 564 14.39 10.42 12.71
C LEU A 564 13.40 10.96 13.72
N LEU A 565 12.97 10.09 14.61
CA LEU A 565 12.04 10.41 15.68
C LEU A 565 12.81 10.52 16.98
N LYS A 566 13.10 11.73 17.42
CA LYS A 566 13.47 11.97 18.81
C LYS A 566 12.17 11.98 19.60
N ILE A 567 11.74 10.83 20.04
CA ILE A 567 10.56 10.65 20.88
C ILE A 567 10.97 10.88 22.34
N GLU A 568 10.19 11.68 23.08
CA GLU A 568 10.32 11.80 24.55
C GLU A 568 9.76 10.61 25.27
#